data_a5fdbc9c4a1989a8cd46549c8e09c246
#
_entry.id   a5fdbc9c4a1989a8cd46549c8e09c246
#
_cell.length_a   1.000
_cell.length_b   1.000
_cell.length_c   1.000
_cell.angle_alpha   90.00
_cell.angle_beta   90.00
_cell.angle_gamma   90.00
#
_symmetry.space_group_name_H-M   'P 1'
#
loop_
_entity.id
_entity.type
_entity.pdbx_description
1 polymer ?
#
loop_
_entity_poly.entity_id
_entity_poly.type
_entity_poly.pdbx_seq_one_letter_code
_entity_poly.pdbx_strand_id
1 'polypeptide(L)'
;MGCLSSEPTAAPAMQPRAPAAVPDDAHNGERVKRRDVTPDGVYLPNANRLAPPMRSPDYVQISTAAAMTLGLVPGRMHRCRCTRCLNLLLTYPEGCRANCAYCGLARHREADHDYADRNFIRVDWPSVPVAQLVETVAGQGAATPFERMCISMITHPNADADTRSVLKAWTGRIAPERVPVSILSNPTTMTRDDVRALRDLGAEIFTVALDACTPALFERTRGRGVGSPHRWAKYWEIFHAARDIFGREKIGMHLIVGMGESERECLEVVQTVKDAGGHSHMFCFFPERGSLMDHLPATPRDQWRRVQLARYLIDYMGVRIDRMRFDEGGRVRDFGLSRAELDAVIAAGIAFRTSGCPGARRADVSACDRPYGDSPPSKIASYPFQPARRDRARIRRQLAGAAP
;
A
#
# COMPACT_ATOMS: atom_id res chain seq x y z
N MET A 1 -10.87 16.04 -18.09
CA MET A 1 -10.23 17.34 -17.82
C MET A 1 -8.80 17.07 -17.40
N GLY A 2 -7.83 17.46 -18.23
CA GLY A 2 -6.45 16.97 -18.13
C GLY A 2 -5.63 17.61 -17.01
N CYS A 3 -4.66 16.87 -16.51
CA CYS A 3 -3.56 17.37 -15.68
C CYS A 3 -2.62 18.24 -16.55
N LEU A 4 -2.98 19.48 -16.84
CA LEU A 4 -2.13 20.45 -17.53
C LEU A 4 -1.45 21.39 -16.52
N SER A 5 -0.19 21.67 -16.78
CA SER A 5 0.68 22.54 -16.01
C SER A 5 0.30 24.02 -16.17
N SER A 6 0.02 24.72 -15.06
CA SER A 6 0.06 26.18 -14.99
C SER A 6 0.68 26.61 -13.67
N GLU A 7 1.63 27.55 -13.74
CA GLU A 7 2.30 28.17 -12.61
C GLU A 7 1.36 29.09 -11.82
N PRO A 8 1.58 29.31 -10.51
CA PRO A 8 0.69 30.10 -9.70
C PRO A 8 1.03 31.59 -9.74
N THR A 9 0.07 32.41 -10.14
CA THR A 9 0.04 33.86 -9.85
C THR A 9 -0.38 34.09 -8.40
N ALA A 10 0.32 34.98 -7.73
CA ALA A 10 0.08 35.35 -6.34
C ALA A 10 -1.23 36.14 -6.18
N ALA A 11 -2.05 35.78 -5.17
CA ALA A 11 -3.20 36.55 -4.71
C ALA A 11 -2.97 37.14 -3.31
N PRO A 12 -3.57 38.29 -2.97
CA PRO A 12 -3.26 39.08 -1.77
C PRO A 12 -3.81 38.47 -0.48
N ALA A 13 -3.14 38.78 0.64
CA ALA A 13 -3.44 38.30 1.98
C ALA A 13 -4.77 38.85 2.53
N MET A 14 -5.63 37.96 3.01
CA MET A 14 -6.80 38.28 3.84
C MET A 14 -6.49 38.06 5.32
N GLN A 15 -6.83 39.04 6.15
CA GLN A 15 -6.72 38.96 7.61
C GLN A 15 -7.83 38.10 8.23
N PRO A 16 -7.59 37.40 9.36
CA PRO A 16 -8.59 36.53 9.98
C PRO A 16 -9.61 37.32 10.80
N ARG A 17 -10.89 37.03 10.61
CA ARG A 17 -11.97 37.46 11.51
C ARG A 17 -12.16 36.44 12.63
N ALA A 18 -12.37 36.93 13.85
CA ALA A 18 -12.65 36.13 15.04
C ALA A 18 -14.05 35.45 14.96
N PRO A 19 -14.21 34.23 15.54
CA PRO A 19 -15.50 33.54 15.53
C PRO A 19 -16.45 34.10 16.57
N ALA A 20 -17.74 34.25 16.18
CA ALA A 20 -18.84 34.60 17.08
C ALA A 20 -19.23 33.38 17.94
N ALA A 21 -19.60 33.63 19.19
CA ALA A 21 -20.03 32.62 20.16
C ALA A 21 -21.41 32.06 19.78
N VAL A 22 -21.59 30.73 19.89
CA VAL A 22 -22.85 30.01 19.71
C VAL A 22 -23.40 29.65 21.09
N PRO A 23 -24.75 29.83 21.35
CA PRO A 23 -25.36 29.49 22.63
C PRO A 23 -25.45 27.96 22.86
N ASP A 24 -25.21 27.54 24.12
CA ASP A 24 -25.51 26.20 24.62
C ASP A 24 -27.02 25.94 24.67
N ASP A 25 -27.51 25.01 23.88
CA ASP A 25 -28.80 24.38 24.07
C ASP A 25 -28.65 22.88 24.29
N ALA A 26 -28.96 22.49 25.55
CA ALA A 26 -28.99 21.10 25.98
C ALA A 26 -30.20 20.39 25.39
N HIS A 27 -30.02 19.41 24.51
CA HIS A 27 -31.02 18.40 24.21
C HIS A 27 -30.38 17.01 23.94
N ASN A 28 -30.90 16.10 24.69
CA ASN A 28 -30.93 14.61 24.66
C ASN A 28 -30.16 13.89 23.55
N GLY A 29 -29.19 13.11 24.03
CA GLY A 29 -28.17 12.50 23.25
C GLY A 29 -28.54 11.26 22.46
N GLU A 30 -28.73 11.39 21.19
CA GLU A 30 -28.19 10.43 20.24
C GLU A 30 -26.95 11.05 19.60
N ARG A 31 -25.78 10.48 19.87
CA ARG A 31 -24.54 10.88 19.22
C ARG A 31 -24.66 10.56 17.72
N VAL A 32 -24.98 11.55 16.91
CA VAL A 32 -24.82 11.48 15.44
C VAL A 32 -23.36 11.13 15.15
N LYS A 33 -23.14 9.98 14.54
CA LYS A 33 -21.81 9.54 14.16
C LYS A 33 -21.25 10.53 13.13
N ARG A 34 -20.03 11.04 13.33
CA ARG A 34 -19.36 12.06 12.50
C ARG A 34 -19.33 11.79 10.99
N ARG A 35 -19.73 10.60 10.54
CA ARG A 35 -19.75 10.18 9.12
C ARG A 35 -21.09 10.36 8.43
N ASP A 36 -22.12 10.68 9.18
CA ASP A 36 -23.46 10.94 8.61
C ASP A 36 -23.66 12.41 8.22
N VAL A 37 -22.58 13.20 8.29
CA VAL A 37 -22.64 14.64 8.02
C VAL A 37 -21.63 14.99 6.92
N THR A 38 -22.09 15.64 5.87
CA THR A 38 -21.21 16.20 4.83
C THR A 38 -20.34 17.33 5.40
N PRO A 39 -19.25 17.75 4.72
CA PRO A 39 -18.44 18.90 5.12
C PRO A 39 -19.25 20.17 5.35
N ASP A 40 -20.44 20.28 4.77
CA ASP A 40 -21.37 21.41 4.90
C ASP A 40 -22.40 21.20 6.01
N GLY A 41 -22.27 20.17 6.85
CA GLY A 41 -23.13 19.91 7.99
C GLY A 41 -24.48 19.27 7.64
N VAL A 42 -24.67 18.78 6.42
CA VAL A 42 -25.91 18.12 5.99
C VAL A 42 -25.91 16.66 6.43
N TYR A 43 -26.90 16.26 7.22
CA TYR A 43 -27.16 14.87 7.57
C TYR A 43 -27.67 14.13 6.33
N LEU A 44 -26.92 13.11 5.89
CA LEU A 44 -27.39 12.17 4.88
C LEU A 44 -27.94 10.93 5.58
N PRO A 45 -29.25 10.74 5.65
CA PRO A 45 -29.81 9.50 6.18
C PRO A 45 -29.28 8.32 5.37
N ASN A 46 -28.93 7.25 6.07
CA ASN A 46 -28.30 6.06 5.53
C ASN A 46 -29.19 5.44 4.43
N ALA A 47 -29.07 5.94 3.18
CA ALA A 47 -29.79 5.45 2.01
C ALA A 47 -29.38 4.00 1.62
N ASN A 48 -28.34 3.45 2.29
CA ASN A 48 -27.77 2.15 1.96
C ASN A 48 -28.46 0.94 2.59
N ARG A 49 -29.52 1.11 3.38
CA ARG A 49 -30.20 -0.05 4.01
C ARG A 49 -30.99 -0.93 3.03
N LEU A 50 -31.21 -0.50 1.80
CA LEU A 50 -31.96 -1.23 0.77
C LEU A 50 -31.15 -1.56 -0.49
N ALA A 51 -29.91 -1.09 -0.61
CA ALA A 51 -29.05 -1.48 -1.73
C ALA A 51 -28.47 -2.90 -1.49
N PRO A 52 -28.32 -3.72 -2.54
CA PRO A 52 -27.64 -5.00 -2.40
C PRO A 52 -26.22 -4.77 -1.84
N PRO A 53 -25.74 -5.67 -0.99
CA PRO A 53 -24.43 -5.51 -0.37
C PRO A 53 -23.35 -5.41 -1.44
N MET A 54 -22.54 -4.35 -1.38
CA MET A 54 -21.41 -4.17 -2.29
C MET A 54 -20.36 -5.26 -2.06
N ARG A 55 -20.23 -6.16 -3.02
CA ARG A 55 -19.30 -7.29 -2.92
C ARG A 55 -18.61 -7.58 -4.23
N SER A 56 -17.41 -8.15 -4.16
CA SER A 56 -16.70 -8.70 -5.30
C SER A 56 -17.42 -9.95 -5.84
N PRO A 57 -17.39 -10.20 -7.17
CA PRO A 57 -16.58 -9.48 -8.16
C PRO A 57 -17.21 -8.20 -8.73
N ASP A 58 -18.49 -7.90 -8.44
CA ASP A 58 -19.22 -6.78 -9.04
C ASP A 58 -18.76 -5.41 -8.52
N TYR A 59 -18.28 -5.38 -7.29
CA TYR A 59 -17.71 -4.19 -6.63
C TYR A 59 -16.31 -4.46 -6.11
N VAL A 60 -15.49 -3.42 -6.11
CA VAL A 60 -14.18 -3.39 -5.47
C VAL A 60 -14.04 -2.09 -4.67
N GLN A 61 -13.22 -2.10 -3.65
CA GLN A 61 -12.76 -0.87 -3.05
C GLN A 61 -11.54 -0.35 -3.82
N ILE A 62 -11.42 0.97 -3.96
CA ILE A 62 -10.25 1.62 -4.55
C ILE A 62 -9.64 2.59 -3.55
N SER A 63 -8.33 2.82 -3.62
CA SER A 63 -7.71 3.82 -2.74
C SER A 63 -8.30 5.22 -3.00
N THR A 64 -8.47 6.02 -1.95
CA THR A 64 -8.92 7.42 -2.08
C THR A 64 -8.08 8.20 -3.09
N ALA A 65 -6.77 7.94 -3.16
CA ALA A 65 -5.90 8.55 -4.15
C ALA A 65 -6.31 8.20 -5.59
N ALA A 66 -6.69 6.94 -5.84
CA ALA A 66 -7.21 6.52 -7.15
C ALA A 66 -8.58 7.14 -7.43
N ALA A 67 -9.47 7.17 -6.43
CA ALA A 67 -10.78 7.80 -6.56
C ALA A 67 -10.68 9.30 -6.90
N MET A 68 -9.78 10.04 -6.23
CA MET A 68 -9.49 11.44 -6.56
C MET A 68 -8.89 11.60 -7.96
N THR A 69 -8.01 10.69 -8.36
CA THR A 69 -7.38 10.70 -9.70
C THR A 69 -8.39 10.46 -10.81
N LEU A 70 -9.42 9.63 -10.55
CA LEU A 70 -10.54 9.38 -11.47
C LEU A 70 -11.62 10.47 -11.42
N GLY A 71 -11.55 11.41 -10.49
CA GLY A 71 -12.58 12.42 -10.28
C GLY A 71 -13.87 11.88 -9.62
N LEU A 72 -13.83 10.68 -9.05
CA LEU A 72 -14.97 10.07 -8.34
C LEU A 72 -15.16 10.67 -6.94
N VAL A 73 -14.09 11.20 -6.35
CA VAL A 73 -14.10 11.88 -5.06
C VAL A 73 -13.39 13.22 -5.21
N PRO A 74 -13.94 14.34 -4.71
CA PRO A 74 -13.26 15.63 -4.74
C PRO A 74 -12.04 15.61 -3.80
N GLY A 75 -10.97 16.32 -4.19
CA GLY A 75 -9.80 16.47 -3.34
C GLY A 75 -8.49 16.62 -4.11
N ARG A 76 -7.43 16.89 -3.37
CA ARG A 76 -6.06 16.95 -3.89
C ARG A 76 -5.10 16.28 -2.91
N MET A 77 -4.21 15.48 -3.45
CA MET A 77 -3.14 14.87 -2.66
C MET A 77 -2.05 15.90 -2.38
N HIS A 78 -1.59 15.97 -1.14
CA HIS A 78 -0.50 16.87 -0.75
C HIS A 78 0.77 16.59 -1.57
N ARG A 79 1.26 17.58 -2.32
CA ARG A 79 2.46 17.49 -3.16
C ARG A 79 2.45 16.38 -4.24
N CYS A 80 1.32 15.73 -4.43
CA CYS A 80 1.14 14.68 -5.44
C CYS A 80 -0.15 14.98 -6.19
N ARG A 81 -0.10 15.08 -7.52
CA ARG A 81 -1.28 15.45 -8.31
C ARG A 81 -2.20 14.28 -8.57
N CYS A 82 -1.62 13.14 -8.95
CA CYS A 82 -2.34 11.91 -9.31
C CYS A 82 -1.55 10.71 -8.83
N THR A 83 -2.23 9.62 -8.48
CA THR A 83 -1.56 8.34 -8.33
C THR A 83 -1.37 7.69 -9.70
N ARG A 84 -0.29 6.92 -9.86
CA ARG A 84 0.01 6.18 -11.08
C ARG A 84 -0.43 4.72 -11.01
N CYS A 85 -0.87 4.26 -9.85
CA CYS A 85 -1.41 2.92 -9.67
C CYS A 85 -2.89 2.99 -9.26
N LEU A 86 -3.72 2.28 -10.01
CA LEU A 86 -5.08 2.00 -9.62
C LEU A 86 -5.06 0.80 -8.66
N ASN A 87 -5.09 1.10 -7.35
CA ASN A 87 -5.12 0.06 -6.34
C ASN A 87 -6.55 -0.38 -6.05
N LEU A 88 -6.85 -1.63 -6.31
CA LEU A 88 -8.11 -2.30 -6.00
C LEU A 88 -7.95 -3.19 -4.77
N LEU A 89 -9.02 -3.32 -4.01
CA LEU A 89 -9.15 -4.25 -2.91
C LEU A 89 -10.45 -5.02 -3.07
N LEU A 90 -10.40 -6.34 -3.03
CA LEU A 90 -11.60 -7.16 -2.97
C LEU A 90 -12.38 -6.83 -1.70
N THR A 91 -13.70 -6.80 -1.83
CA THR A 91 -14.59 -6.43 -0.71
C THR A 91 -15.73 -7.42 -0.56
N TYR A 92 -16.06 -7.73 0.69
CA TYR A 92 -17.17 -8.62 1.06
C TYR A 92 -17.83 -8.08 2.32
N PRO A 93 -19.17 -8.13 2.44
CA PRO A 93 -19.87 -7.71 3.64
C PRO A 93 -19.43 -8.46 4.89
N GLU A 94 -19.06 -9.75 4.74
CA GLU A 94 -18.56 -10.62 5.82
C GLU A 94 -17.13 -10.26 6.27
N GLY A 95 -16.44 -9.44 5.50
CA GLY A 95 -15.07 -9.01 5.77
C GLY A 95 -14.00 -10.06 5.52
N CYS A 96 -12.78 -9.76 5.97
CA CYS A 96 -11.64 -10.66 5.89
C CYS A 96 -11.76 -11.75 6.98
N ARG A 97 -11.52 -13.01 6.61
CA ARG A 97 -11.52 -14.15 7.56
C ARG A 97 -10.22 -14.30 8.35
N ALA A 98 -9.20 -13.54 8.00
CA ALA A 98 -7.95 -13.52 8.74
C ALA A 98 -8.01 -12.55 9.93
N ASN A 99 -7.04 -12.69 10.83
CA ASN A 99 -6.92 -11.87 12.04
C ASN A 99 -5.49 -11.36 12.21
N CYS A 100 -4.90 -10.81 11.13
CA CYS A 100 -3.55 -10.27 11.19
C CYS A 100 -3.47 -9.13 12.20
N ALA A 101 -2.53 -9.22 13.14
CA ALA A 101 -2.45 -8.35 14.32
C ALA A 101 -2.31 -6.84 14.02
N TYR A 102 -1.77 -6.50 12.85
CA TYR A 102 -1.47 -5.14 12.39
C TYR A 102 -2.52 -4.57 11.42
N CYS A 103 -3.53 -5.37 11.02
CA CYS A 103 -4.36 -5.06 9.88
C CYS A 103 -5.70 -4.43 10.30
N GLY A 104 -6.06 -3.34 9.64
CA GLY A 104 -7.35 -2.68 9.81
C GLY A 104 -8.55 -3.52 9.34
N LEU A 105 -8.32 -4.59 8.54
CA LEU A 105 -9.35 -5.54 8.09
C LEU A 105 -9.41 -6.80 8.95
N ALA A 106 -8.65 -6.89 10.04
CA ALA A 106 -8.62 -8.07 10.90
C ALA A 106 -10.03 -8.42 11.41
N ARG A 107 -10.36 -9.72 11.39
CA ARG A 107 -11.69 -10.22 11.78
C ARG A 107 -12.14 -9.79 13.18
N HIS A 108 -11.20 -9.77 14.13
CA HIS A 108 -11.45 -9.41 15.53
C HIS A 108 -10.91 -8.02 15.89
N ARG A 109 -10.89 -7.10 14.92
CA ARG A 109 -10.54 -5.73 15.20
C ARG A 109 -11.56 -5.13 16.18
N GLU A 110 -11.08 -4.56 17.29
CA GLU A 110 -11.91 -3.82 18.22
C GLU A 110 -12.28 -2.46 17.59
N ALA A 111 -13.43 -2.41 16.98
CA ALA A 111 -14.00 -1.16 16.50
C ALA A 111 -15.54 -1.29 16.53
N ASP A 112 -16.22 -0.28 17.02
CA ASP A 112 -17.69 -0.14 16.97
C ASP A 112 -18.21 0.09 15.54
N HIS A 113 -17.62 -0.55 14.54
CA HIS A 113 -17.77 -0.13 13.16
C HIS A 113 -18.21 -1.28 12.27
N ASP A 114 -19.15 -0.98 11.40
CA ASP A 114 -19.45 -1.78 10.24
C ASP A 114 -18.17 -1.99 9.40
N TYR A 115 -18.13 -3.05 8.61
CA TYR A 115 -16.98 -3.37 7.76
C TYR A 115 -16.50 -2.20 6.90
N ALA A 116 -17.41 -1.32 6.46
CA ALA A 116 -17.10 -0.11 5.70
C ALA A 116 -16.15 0.86 6.42
N ASP A 117 -16.08 0.79 7.74
CA ASP A 117 -15.21 1.63 8.58
C ASP A 117 -13.82 1.03 8.77
N ARG A 118 -13.57 -0.17 8.25
CA ARG A 118 -12.28 -0.84 8.33
C ARG A 118 -11.39 -0.38 7.20
N ASN A 119 -10.24 0.16 7.53
CA ASN A 119 -9.26 0.62 6.55
C ASN A 119 -8.21 -0.45 6.30
N PHE A 120 -7.92 -0.72 5.03
CA PHE A 120 -6.86 -1.64 4.64
C PHE A 120 -5.48 -1.08 5.02
N ILE A 121 -5.26 0.18 4.69
CA ILE A 121 -4.14 1.00 5.13
C ILE A 121 -4.68 2.39 5.39
N ARG A 122 -4.29 3.04 6.44
CA ARG A 122 -4.55 4.42 6.90
C ARG A 122 -5.53 5.34 6.14
N VAL A 123 -5.93 5.04 4.92
CA VAL A 123 -6.77 5.88 4.06
C VAL A 123 -8.09 5.18 3.76
N ASP A 124 -9.13 5.95 3.53
CA ASP A 124 -10.43 5.41 3.14
C ASP A 124 -10.35 4.76 1.76
N TRP A 125 -11.17 3.73 1.59
CA TRP A 125 -11.26 2.96 0.36
C TRP A 125 -12.72 2.91 -0.11
N PRO A 126 -13.18 3.90 -0.93
CA PRO A 126 -14.54 3.90 -1.45
C PRO A 126 -14.80 2.69 -2.35
N SER A 127 -16.02 2.14 -2.26
CA SER A 127 -16.48 1.06 -3.12
C SER A 127 -16.98 1.59 -4.46
N VAL A 128 -16.60 0.91 -5.54
CA VAL A 128 -16.95 1.29 -6.92
C VAL A 128 -17.37 0.04 -7.69
N PRO A 129 -18.42 0.10 -8.55
CA PRO A 129 -18.73 -0.99 -9.47
C PRO A 129 -17.57 -1.26 -10.43
N VAL A 130 -17.18 -2.52 -10.60
CA VAL A 130 -16.08 -2.93 -11.49
C VAL A 130 -16.36 -2.51 -12.93
N ALA A 131 -17.58 -2.68 -13.42
CA ALA A 131 -17.96 -2.26 -14.77
C ALA A 131 -17.77 -0.75 -14.99
N GLN A 132 -18.20 0.08 -14.04
CA GLN A 132 -18.01 1.53 -14.10
C GLN A 132 -16.52 1.91 -14.12
N LEU A 133 -15.73 1.26 -13.27
CA LEU A 133 -14.29 1.51 -13.17
C LEU A 133 -13.57 1.18 -14.49
N VAL A 134 -13.88 0.02 -15.05
CA VAL A 134 -13.32 -0.45 -16.34
C VAL A 134 -13.66 0.52 -17.47
N GLU A 135 -14.94 0.91 -17.61
CA GLU A 135 -15.37 1.84 -18.66
C GLU A 135 -14.78 3.25 -18.47
N THR A 136 -14.67 3.71 -17.22
CA THR A 136 -14.04 5.02 -16.93
C THR A 136 -12.58 5.05 -17.40
N VAL A 137 -11.80 4.02 -17.08
CA VAL A 137 -10.38 3.96 -17.48
C VAL A 137 -10.24 3.65 -18.98
N ALA A 138 -11.11 2.82 -19.55
CA ALA A 138 -11.14 2.54 -20.98
C ALA A 138 -11.39 3.83 -21.79
N GLY A 139 -12.36 4.64 -21.36
CA GLY A 139 -12.71 5.91 -21.99
C GLY A 139 -11.63 6.97 -21.93
N GLN A 140 -10.72 6.93 -20.95
CA GLN A 140 -9.58 7.85 -20.88
C GLN A 140 -8.53 7.62 -22.00
N GLY A 141 -8.54 6.47 -22.62
CA GLY A 141 -7.59 6.15 -23.71
C GLY A 141 -6.14 6.34 -23.27
N ALA A 142 -5.33 6.94 -24.13
CA ALA A 142 -3.92 7.24 -23.84
C ALA A 142 -3.73 8.34 -22.78
N ALA A 143 -4.78 9.07 -22.42
CA ALA A 143 -4.73 10.13 -21.41
C ALA A 143 -4.82 9.61 -19.96
N THR A 144 -4.99 8.29 -19.76
CA THR A 144 -5.03 7.73 -18.40
C THR A 144 -3.73 8.01 -17.65
N PRO A 145 -3.80 8.49 -16.40
CA PRO A 145 -2.61 8.69 -15.57
C PRO A 145 -2.07 7.38 -15.00
N PHE A 146 -2.82 6.27 -15.13
CA PHE A 146 -2.42 5.00 -14.55
C PHE A 146 -1.41 4.27 -15.42
N GLU A 147 -0.28 3.93 -14.82
CA GLU A 147 0.78 3.10 -15.40
C GLU A 147 0.64 1.63 -15.00
N ARG A 148 -0.26 1.32 -14.04
CA ARG A 148 -0.51 -0.03 -13.51
C ARG A 148 -1.84 -0.09 -12.77
N MET A 149 -2.47 -1.26 -12.81
CA MET A 149 -3.51 -1.65 -11.87
C MET A 149 -2.97 -2.72 -10.91
N CYS A 150 -3.41 -2.71 -9.65
CA CYS A 150 -3.08 -3.74 -8.67
C CYS A 150 -4.35 -4.26 -8.02
N ILE A 151 -4.61 -5.56 -8.10
CA ILE A 151 -5.71 -6.23 -7.39
C ILE A 151 -5.15 -6.80 -6.10
N SER A 152 -5.62 -6.27 -4.94
CA SER A 152 -5.25 -6.77 -3.62
C SER A 152 -6.32 -7.73 -3.11
N MET A 153 -5.90 -8.92 -2.69
CA MET A 153 -6.75 -9.96 -2.15
C MET A 153 -6.90 -9.83 -0.63
N ILE A 154 -8.06 -10.18 -0.11
CA ILE A 154 -8.26 -10.47 1.31
C ILE A 154 -8.50 -11.97 1.50
N THR A 155 -8.46 -12.46 2.74
CA THR A 155 -8.76 -13.87 3.03
C THR A 155 -10.27 -14.10 3.02
N HIS A 156 -10.76 -14.67 1.94
CA HIS A 156 -12.17 -15.01 1.74
C HIS A 156 -12.29 -16.22 0.81
N PRO A 157 -13.29 -17.12 0.96
CA PRO A 157 -13.45 -18.31 0.10
C PRO A 157 -13.55 -17.99 -1.38
N ASN A 158 -14.16 -16.86 -1.73
CA ASN A 158 -14.36 -16.44 -3.11
C ASN A 158 -13.19 -15.61 -3.68
N ALA A 159 -12.20 -15.24 -2.87
CA ALA A 159 -11.18 -14.28 -3.28
C ALA A 159 -10.43 -14.70 -4.55
N ASP A 160 -10.09 -15.97 -4.69
CA ASP A 160 -9.39 -16.48 -5.87
C ASP A 160 -10.25 -16.40 -7.13
N ALA A 161 -11.53 -16.81 -7.05
CA ALA A 161 -12.48 -16.76 -8.16
C ALA A 161 -12.80 -15.30 -8.55
N ASP A 162 -13.05 -14.45 -7.56
CA ASP A 162 -13.41 -13.05 -7.79
C ASP A 162 -12.23 -12.24 -8.33
N THR A 163 -10.99 -12.55 -7.90
CA THR A 163 -9.77 -11.96 -8.50
C THR A 163 -9.70 -12.27 -9.99
N ARG A 164 -9.96 -13.53 -10.40
CA ARG A 164 -9.99 -13.91 -11.82
C ARG A 164 -11.09 -13.19 -12.57
N SER A 165 -12.27 -13.04 -11.97
CA SER A 165 -13.42 -12.36 -12.59
C SER A 165 -13.13 -10.87 -12.82
N VAL A 166 -12.57 -10.17 -11.81
CA VAL A 166 -12.16 -8.76 -11.92
C VAL A 166 -11.04 -8.59 -12.96
N LEU A 167 -10.04 -9.48 -12.94
CA LEU A 167 -8.94 -9.47 -13.92
C LEU A 167 -9.48 -9.65 -15.34
N LYS A 168 -10.36 -10.62 -15.57
CA LYS A 168 -10.99 -10.88 -16.87
C LYS A 168 -11.81 -9.68 -17.37
N ALA A 169 -12.58 -9.05 -16.48
CA ALA A 169 -13.34 -7.85 -16.84
C ALA A 169 -12.41 -6.71 -17.28
N TRP A 170 -11.27 -6.55 -16.60
CA TRP A 170 -10.26 -5.56 -16.95
C TRP A 170 -9.58 -5.86 -18.28
N THR A 171 -8.96 -7.04 -18.42
CA THR A 171 -8.16 -7.42 -19.60
C THR A 171 -9.02 -7.58 -20.86
N GLY A 172 -10.31 -7.85 -20.71
CA GLY A 172 -11.26 -7.86 -21.82
C GLY A 172 -11.56 -6.48 -22.43
N ARG A 173 -11.20 -5.40 -21.75
CA ARG A 173 -11.50 -4.03 -22.16
C ARG A 173 -10.28 -3.11 -22.27
N ILE A 174 -9.23 -3.41 -21.53
CA ILE A 174 -8.02 -2.58 -21.41
C ILE A 174 -6.81 -3.46 -21.72
N ALA A 175 -6.11 -3.11 -22.80
CA ALA A 175 -4.92 -3.83 -23.25
C ALA A 175 -3.85 -3.85 -22.15
N PRO A 176 -3.22 -5.00 -21.86
CA PRO A 176 -2.19 -5.12 -20.83
C PRO A 176 -0.99 -4.18 -21.03
N GLU A 177 -0.66 -3.87 -22.28
CA GLU A 177 0.44 -2.96 -22.62
C GLU A 177 0.15 -1.51 -22.21
N ARG A 178 -1.14 -1.17 -22.11
CA ARG A 178 -1.58 0.18 -21.72
C ARG A 178 -1.59 0.36 -20.21
N VAL A 179 -2.23 -0.55 -19.50
CA VAL A 179 -2.27 -0.55 -18.02
C VAL A 179 -2.12 -1.99 -17.53
N PRO A 180 -0.87 -2.46 -17.38
CA PRO A 180 -0.58 -3.81 -16.93
C PRO A 180 -1.09 -4.07 -15.52
N VAL A 181 -1.41 -5.33 -15.23
CA VAL A 181 -2.00 -5.74 -13.96
C VAL A 181 -1.00 -6.45 -13.07
N SER A 182 -0.96 -6.06 -11.81
CA SER A 182 -0.28 -6.79 -10.74
C SER A 182 -1.30 -7.42 -9.79
N ILE A 183 -1.00 -8.61 -9.30
CA ILE A 183 -1.77 -9.25 -8.23
C ILE A 183 -0.99 -9.14 -6.92
N LEU A 184 -1.63 -8.58 -5.89
CA LEU A 184 -1.15 -8.68 -4.51
C LEU A 184 -1.92 -9.80 -3.83
N SER A 185 -1.31 -10.98 -3.83
CA SER A 185 -1.96 -12.20 -3.37
C SER A 185 -1.91 -12.38 -1.86
N ASN A 186 -2.96 -13.03 -1.37
CA ASN A 186 -3.01 -13.67 -0.07
C ASN A 186 -3.13 -15.19 -0.30
N PRO A 187 -2.01 -15.93 -0.41
CA PRO A 187 -1.98 -17.26 -0.99
C PRO A 187 -2.48 -18.38 -0.09
N THR A 188 -3.22 -18.08 0.98
CA THR A 188 -3.65 -19.07 1.96
C THR A 188 -4.40 -20.26 1.37
N THR A 189 -5.26 -20.00 0.38
CA THR A 189 -6.08 -21.02 -0.31
C THR A 189 -5.59 -21.33 -1.71
N MET A 190 -4.64 -20.57 -2.24
CA MET A 190 -4.18 -20.68 -3.61
C MET A 190 -3.38 -21.95 -3.88
N THR A 191 -3.53 -22.45 -5.09
CA THR A 191 -2.73 -23.55 -5.66
C THR A 191 -1.81 -23.00 -6.76
N ARG A 192 -0.89 -23.84 -7.26
CA ARG A 192 -0.05 -23.52 -8.42
C ARG A 192 -0.91 -23.25 -9.67
N ASP A 193 -2.04 -23.93 -9.82
CA ASP A 193 -2.94 -23.75 -10.96
C ASP A 193 -3.71 -22.44 -10.89
N ASP A 194 -4.07 -21.98 -9.70
CA ASP A 194 -4.64 -20.65 -9.52
C ASP A 194 -3.66 -19.54 -9.96
N VAL A 195 -2.38 -19.70 -9.60
CA VAL A 195 -1.31 -18.77 -10.04
C VAL A 195 -1.17 -18.77 -11.57
N ARG A 196 -1.21 -19.96 -12.20
CA ARG A 196 -1.17 -20.10 -13.67
C ARG A 196 -2.39 -19.44 -14.32
N ALA A 197 -3.58 -19.69 -13.81
CA ALA A 197 -4.82 -19.09 -14.32
C ALA A 197 -4.77 -17.54 -14.30
N LEU A 198 -4.20 -16.93 -13.27
CA LEU A 198 -4.01 -15.47 -13.22
C LEU A 198 -3.03 -14.98 -14.29
N ARG A 199 -1.92 -15.71 -14.52
CA ARG A 199 -0.96 -15.41 -15.59
C ARG A 199 -1.62 -15.49 -16.96
N ASP A 200 -2.40 -16.54 -17.22
CA ASP A 200 -3.07 -16.78 -18.50
C ASP A 200 -4.18 -15.76 -18.77
N LEU A 201 -4.81 -15.21 -17.73
CA LEU A 201 -5.77 -14.11 -17.82
C LEU A 201 -5.11 -12.73 -18.04
N GLY A 202 -3.78 -12.65 -18.11
CA GLY A 202 -3.06 -11.41 -18.44
C GLY A 202 -2.51 -10.64 -17.24
N ALA A 203 -2.43 -11.24 -16.04
CA ALA A 203 -1.63 -10.63 -14.98
C ALA A 203 -0.14 -10.61 -15.39
N GLU A 204 0.52 -9.45 -15.21
CA GLU A 204 1.92 -9.28 -15.56
C GLU A 204 2.87 -9.58 -14.40
N ILE A 205 2.51 -9.16 -13.19
CA ILE A 205 3.33 -9.31 -11.99
C ILE A 205 2.49 -9.98 -10.91
N PHE A 206 3.10 -10.95 -10.22
CA PHE A 206 2.51 -11.60 -9.06
C PHE A 206 3.30 -11.29 -7.80
N THR A 207 2.65 -10.80 -6.75
CA THR A 207 3.27 -10.47 -5.48
C THR A 207 2.60 -11.18 -4.33
N VAL A 208 3.38 -11.58 -3.34
CA VAL A 208 2.92 -12.30 -2.15
C VAL A 208 2.99 -11.37 -0.94
N ALA A 209 1.89 -11.22 -0.22
CA ALA A 209 1.82 -10.45 1.01
C ALA A 209 2.34 -11.28 2.20
N LEU A 210 3.66 -11.49 2.29
CA LEU A 210 4.31 -12.20 3.41
C LEU A 210 4.23 -11.39 4.69
N ASP A 211 4.47 -10.09 4.59
CA ASP A 211 4.39 -9.04 5.61
C ASP A 211 5.41 -9.19 6.76
N ALA A 212 5.71 -10.37 7.24
CA ALA A 212 6.67 -10.61 8.32
C ALA A 212 8.03 -11.08 7.77
N CYS A 213 9.12 -10.82 8.51
CA CYS A 213 10.48 -11.12 8.08
C CYS A 213 11.04 -12.44 8.67
N THR A 214 10.35 -13.03 9.65
CA THR A 214 10.75 -14.33 10.23
C THR A 214 9.55 -15.23 10.43
N PRO A 215 9.75 -16.58 10.43
CA PRO A 215 8.68 -17.53 10.75
C PRO A 215 8.03 -17.25 12.12
N ALA A 216 8.83 -16.92 13.12
CA ALA A 216 8.34 -16.65 14.47
C ALA A 216 7.47 -15.37 14.51
N LEU A 217 7.91 -14.31 13.84
CA LEU A 217 7.13 -13.07 13.73
C LEU A 217 5.83 -13.31 12.93
N PHE A 218 5.90 -14.06 11.83
CA PHE A 218 4.74 -14.44 11.03
C PHE A 218 3.70 -15.19 11.88
N GLU A 219 4.11 -16.24 12.61
CA GLU A 219 3.19 -17.00 13.45
C GLU A 219 2.55 -16.13 14.54
N ARG A 220 3.29 -15.21 15.15
CA ARG A 220 2.82 -14.32 16.21
C ARG A 220 1.88 -13.22 15.70
N THR A 221 2.09 -12.70 14.48
CA THR A 221 1.36 -11.51 13.99
C THR A 221 0.35 -11.82 12.89
N ARG A 222 0.52 -12.95 12.19
CA ARG A 222 -0.26 -13.28 11.00
C ARG A 222 -0.74 -14.73 10.98
N GLY A 223 -0.05 -15.64 11.69
CA GLY A 223 -0.30 -17.07 11.68
C GLY A 223 -1.23 -17.56 12.78
N ARG A 224 -0.90 -18.73 13.37
CA ARG A 224 -1.71 -19.38 14.39
C ARG A 224 -1.79 -18.57 15.69
N GLY A 225 -0.73 -17.84 16.03
CA GLY A 225 -0.68 -17.02 17.25
C GLY A 225 -1.79 -15.99 17.36
N VAL A 226 -2.38 -15.59 16.24
CA VAL A 226 -3.53 -14.66 16.17
C VAL A 226 -4.80 -15.34 15.64
N GLY A 227 -4.85 -16.66 15.59
CA GLY A 227 -6.00 -17.41 15.09
C GLY A 227 -6.26 -17.25 13.59
N SER A 228 -5.24 -16.93 12.79
CA SER A 228 -5.34 -16.80 11.35
C SER A 228 -5.02 -18.11 10.61
N PRO A 229 -5.59 -18.32 9.43
CA PRO A 229 -5.35 -19.55 8.63
C PRO A 229 -4.00 -19.57 7.92
N HIS A 230 -3.26 -18.48 7.94
CA HIS A 230 -2.01 -18.33 7.19
C HIS A 230 -0.90 -19.26 7.70
N ARG A 231 -0.03 -19.68 6.77
CA ARG A 231 1.12 -20.54 7.06
C ARG A 231 2.34 -20.04 6.30
N TRP A 232 3.43 -19.80 6.99
CA TRP A 232 4.69 -19.31 6.43
C TRP A 232 5.16 -20.11 5.21
N ALA A 233 5.20 -21.44 5.33
CA ALA A 233 5.63 -22.32 4.26
C ALA A 233 4.77 -22.19 2.99
N LYS A 234 3.44 -22.01 3.16
CA LYS A 234 2.51 -21.83 2.03
C LYS A 234 2.78 -20.55 1.24
N TYR A 235 3.19 -19.49 1.92
CA TYR A 235 3.51 -18.21 1.27
C TYR A 235 4.76 -18.32 0.39
N TRP A 236 5.78 -19.02 0.88
CA TRP A 236 6.99 -19.30 0.11
C TRP A 236 6.74 -20.31 -1.02
N GLU A 237 5.93 -21.36 -0.78
CA GLU A 237 5.51 -22.30 -1.82
C GLU A 237 4.89 -21.57 -3.02
N ILE A 238 3.93 -20.68 -2.76
CA ILE A 238 3.26 -19.92 -3.82
C ILE A 238 4.19 -18.87 -4.45
N PHE A 239 5.09 -18.26 -3.69
CA PHE A 239 6.11 -17.37 -4.24
C PHE A 239 7.03 -18.10 -5.26
N HIS A 240 7.48 -19.30 -4.91
CA HIS A 240 8.29 -20.10 -5.84
C HIS A 240 7.49 -20.58 -7.04
N ALA A 241 6.23 -21.01 -6.84
CA ALA A 241 5.33 -21.36 -7.94
C ALA A 241 5.12 -20.16 -8.88
N ALA A 242 4.95 -18.96 -8.34
CA ALA A 242 4.80 -17.74 -9.13
C ALA A 242 6.09 -17.43 -9.90
N ARG A 243 7.26 -17.59 -9.29
CA ARG A 243 8.57 -17.43 -9.96
C ARG A 243 8.68 -18.33 -11.20
N ASP A 244 8.26 -19.58 -11.09
CA ASP A 244 8.32 -20.54 -12.20
C ASP A 244 7.34 -20.21 -13.32
N ILE A 245 6.18 -19.61 -12.98
CA ILE A 245 5.10 -19.32 -13.91
C ILE A 245 5.26 -17.94 -14.56
N PHE A 246 5.56 -16.91 -13.79
CA PHE A 246 5.67 -15.53 -14.26
C PHE A 246 7.09 -15.19 -14.76
N GLY A 247 8.10 -15.91 -14.26
CA GLY A 247 9.51 -15.67 -14.55
C GLY A 247 10.14 -14.65 -13.59
N ARG A 248 11.46 -14.48 -13.76
CA ARG A 248 12.26 -13.48 -13.02
C ARG A 248 11.77 -12.07 -13.32
N GLU A 249 11.96 -11.16 -12.38
CA GLU A 249 11.55 -9.73 -12.41
C GLU A 249 10.02 -9.51 -12.48
N LYS A 250 9.21 -10.58 -12.55
CA LYS A 250 7.74 -10.52 -12.58
C LYS A 250 7.09 -11.01 -11.28
N ILE A 251 7.88 -11.18 -10.24
CA ILE A 251 7.43 -11.59 -8.90
C ILE A 251 7.88 -10.61 -7.85
N GLY A 252 7.14 -10.52 -6.74
CA GLY A 252 7.48 -9.66 -5.62
C GLY A 252 7.01 -10.20 -4.28
N MET A 253 7.59 -9.66 -3.22
CA MET A 253 7.24 -9.96 -1.84
C MET A 253 6.94 -8.68 -1.08
N HIS A 254 5.77 -8.60 -0.46
CA HIS A 254 5.44 -7.51 0.45
C HIS A 254 5.96 -7.81 1.86
N LEU A 255 6.54 -6.80 2.50
CA LEU A 255 7.06 -6.84 3.86
C LEU A 255 6.60 -5.59 4.62
N ILE A 256 6.29 -5.75 5.89
CA ILE A 256 6.03 -4.63 6.81
C ILE A 256 7.22 -4.56 7.77
N VAL A 257 7.86 -3.40 7.83
CA VAL A 257 9.05 -3.16 8.64
C VAL A 257 8.70 -2.45 9.92
N GLY A 258 9.17 -2.99 11.05
CA GLY A 258 8.99 -2.40 12.38
C GLY A 258 7.96 -3.11 13.26
N MET A 259 7.65 -4.38 12.96
CA MET A 259 6.76 -5.21 13.76
C MET A 259 7.49 -6.01 14.86
N GLY A 260 8.81 -5.84 14.99
CA GLY A 260 9.64 -6.50 15.99
C GLY A 260 10.80 -7.33 15.43
N GLU A 261 11.02 -7.29 14.12
CA GLU A 261 12.21 -7.84 13.46
C GLU A 261 13.39 -6.87 13.56
N SER A 262 14.60 -7.40 13.45
CA SER A 262 15.81 -6.62 13.24
C SER A 262 15.94 -6.19 11.76
N GLU A 263 16.76 -5.16 11.51
CA GLU A 263 17.04 -4.74 10.13
C GLU A 263 17.73 -5.86 9.33
N ARG A 264 18.60 -6.66 9.97
CA ARG A 264 19.24 -7.81 9.36
C ARG A 264 18.24 -8.85 8.90
N GLU A 265 17.32 -9.29 9.77
CA GLU A 265 16.28 -10.27 9.44
C GLU A 265 15.42 -9.81 8.25
N CYS A 266 15.04 -8.53 8.22
CA CYS A 266 14.31 -7.98 7.10
C CYS A 266 15.13 -8.03 5.80
N LEU A 267 16.40 -7.65 5.84
CA LEU A 267 17.27 -7.61 4.66
C LEU A 267 17.69 -9.00 4.17
N GLU A 268 17.72 -10.00 5.03
CA GLU A 268 17.89 -11.41 4.65
C GLU A 268 16.73 -11.90 3.79
N VAL A 269 15.50 -11.54 4.13
CA VAL A 269 14.34 -11.82 3.26
C VAL A 269 14.44 -11.05 1.95
N VAL A 270 14.82 -9.77 1.98
CA VAL A 270 15.04 -8.95 0.76
C VAL A 270 16.05 -9.62 -0.16
N GLN A 271 17.18 -10.09 0.39
CA GLN A 271 18.22 -10.81 -0.39
C GLN A 271 17.68 -12.12 -0.97
N THR A 272 16.96 -12.91 -0.17
CA THR A 272 16.34 -14.16 -0.62
C THR A 272 15.39 -13.94 -1.79
N VAL A 273 14.56 -12.93 -1.70
CA VAL A 273 13.63 -12.53 -2.78
C VAL A 273 14.40 -12.10 -4.03
N LYS A 274 15.46 -11.30 -3.87
CA LYS A 274 16.31 -10.86 -4.99
C LYS A 274 17.04 -12.02 -5.66
N ASP A 275 17.58 -12.94 -4.89
CA ASP A 275 18.27 -14.13 -5.41
C ASP A 275 17.31 -15.03 -6.21
N ALA A 276 16.06 -15.13 -5.79
CA ALA A 276 15.00 -15.78 -6.56
C ALA A 276 14.59 -15.00 -7.84
N GLY A 277 15.04 -13.75 -8.00
CA GLY A 277 14.72 -12.88 -9.14
C GLY A 277 13.45 -12.06 -8.92
N GLY A 278 13.08 -11.80 -7.68
CA GLY A 278 11.97 -10.94 -7.32
C GLY A 278 12.40 -9.56 -6.85
N HIS A 279 11.40 -8.75 -6.47
CA HIS A 279 11.56 -7.43 -5.86
C HIS A 279 10.83 -7.35 -4.53
N SER A 280 11.40 -6.59 -3.60
CA SER A 280 10.82 -6.40 -2.27
C SER A 280 9.99 -5.11 -2.23
N HIS A 281 8.72 -5.25 -1.82
CA HIS A 281 7.79 -4.13 -1.65
C HIS A 281 7.58 -3.91 -0.16
N MET A 282 8.04 -2.78 0.38
CA MET A 282 8.03 -2.56 1.81
C MET A 282 7.03 -1.50 2.24
N PHE A 283 6.43 -1.75 3.39
CA PHE A 283 5.60 -0.81 4.15
C PHE A 283 6.27 -0.51 5.48
N CYS A 284 6.19 0.75 5.90
CA CYS A 284 6.52 1.15 7.25
C CYS A 284 5.37 0.76 8.18
N PHE A 285 5.64 -0.01 9.22
CA PHE A 285 4.60 -0.35 10.20
C PHE A 285 3.96 0.93 10.77
N PHE A 286 2.67 0.91 10.80
CA PHE A 286 1.83 1.93 11.39
C PHE A 286 0.82 1.24 12.33
N PRO A 287 0.73 1.65 13.60
CA PRO A 287 -0.23 1.07 14.54
C PRO A 287 -1.66 1.46 14.12
N GLU A 288 -2.37 0.53 13.50
CA GLU A 288 -3.74 0.74 13.05
C GLU A 288 -4.68 0.64 14.24
N ARG A 289 -5.48 1.69 14.46
CA ARG A 289 -6.39 1.77 15.62
C ARG A 289 -7.33 0.57 15.68
N GLY A 290 -7.47 -0.02 16.87
CA GLY A 290 -8.31 -1.20 17.14
C GLY A 290 -7.72 -2.52 16.63
N SER A 291 -6.52 -2.51 16.03
CA SER A 291 -5.78 -3.73 15.74
C SER A 291 -5.05 -4.24 16.99
N LEU A 292 -4.67 -5.52 17.00
CA LEU A 292 -3.94 -6.10 18.14
C LEU A 292 -2.59 -5.45 18.41
N MET A 293 -2.06 -4.69 17.45
CA MET A 293 -0.76 -4.00 17.55
C MET A 293 -0.90 -2.47 17.61
N ASP A 294 -2.08 -1.93 17.87
CA ASP A 294 -2.32 -0.49 17.91
C ASP A 294 -1.62 0.22 19.08
N HIS A 295 -1.27 -0.53 20.12
CA HIS A 295 -0.51 -0.06 21.30
C HIS A 295 0.99 0.08 21.04
N LEU A 296 1.51 -0.47 19.93
CA LEU A 296 2.93 -0.40 19.62
C LEU A 296 3.32 0.96 19.01
N PRO A 297 4.56 1.41 19.21
CA PRO A 297 5.04 2.62 18.57
C PRO A 297 5.19 2.38 17.05
N ALA A 298 4.96 3.45 16.27
CA ALA A 298 5.30 3.43 14.85
C ALA A 298 6.83 3.25 14.67
N THR A 299 7.22 2.63 13.55
CA THR A 299 8.64 2.37 13.23
C THR A 299 9.49 3.64 13.34
N PRO A 300 10.62 3.60 14.05
CA PRO A 300 11.59 4.71 14.10
C PRO A 300 12.06 5.11 12.69
N ARG A 301 12.13 6.40 12.43
CA ARG A 301 12.45 6.89 11.07
C ARG A 301 13.87 6.58 10.63
N ASP A 302 14.81 6.53 11.53
CA ASP A 302 16.20 6.12 11.25
C ASP A 302 16.28 4.65 10.82
N GLN A 303 15.60 3.74 11.54
CA GLN A 303 15.44 2.33 11.14
C GLN A 303 14.82 2.22 9.76
N TRP A 304 13.67 2.87 9.55
CA TRP A 304 12.99 2.85 8.26
C TRP A 304 13.89 3.33 7.10
N ARG A 305 14.63 4.43 7.31
CA ARG A 305 15.53 4.95 6.27
C ARG A 305 16.69 4.01 5.94
N ARG A 306 17.28 3.36 6.95
CA ARG A 306 18.35 2.38 6.71
C ARG A 306 17.82 1.18 5.92
N VAL A 307 16.67 0.63 6.30
CA VAL A 307 16.08 -0.50 5.58
C VAL A 307 15.67 -0.13 4.15
N GLN A 308 15.06 1.06 3.94
CA GLN A 308 14.75 1.55 2.59
C GLN A 308 16.00 1.63 1.70
N LEU A 309 17.07 2.21 2.24
CA LEU A 309 18.34 2.37 1.50
C LEU A 309 18.95 1.01 1.19
N ALA A 310 19.11 0.14 2.18
CA ALA A 310 19.68 -1.19 2.00
C ALA A 310 18.87 -2.04 1.00
N ARG A 311 17.53 -2.03 1.10
CA ARG A 311 16.66 -2.70 0.14
C ARG A 311 16.90 -2.20 -1.29
N TYR A 312 17.00 -0.89 -1.49
CA TYR A 312 17.24 -0.31 -2.82
C TYR A 312 18.60 -0.76 -3.38
N LEU A 313 19.63 -0.79 -2.54
CA LEU A 313 20.96 -1.26 -2.91
C LEU A 313 20.95 -2.74 -3.34
N ILE A 314 20.20 -3.58 -2.63
CA ILE A 314 20.05 -5.01 -2.96
C ILE A 314 19.23 -5.19 -4.25
N ASP A 315 18.05 -4.60 -4.33
CA ASP A 315 17.12 -4.83 -5.44
C ASP A 315 17.62 -4.26 -6.77
N TYR A 316 18.31 -3.09 -6.75
CA TYR A 316 18.60 -2.34 -7.98
C TYR A 316 20.06 -2.01 -8.23
N MET A 317 20.94 -2.13 -7.24
CA MET A 317 22.35 -1.79 -7.40
C MET A 317 23.29 -3.01 -7.27
N GLY A 318 22.72 -4.21 -7.04
CA GLY A 318 23.49 -5.44 -6.96
C GLY A 318 24.39 -5.55 -5.71
N VAL A 319 24.19 -4.69 -4.71
CA VAL A 319 24.87 -4.82 -3.43
C VAL A 319 24.28 -6.01 -2.68
N ARG A 320 25.13 -6.91 -2.20
CA ARG A 320 24.69 -8.07 -1.44
C ARG A 320 24.72 -7.78 0.05
N ILE A 321 23.83 -8.43 0.81
CA ILE A 321 23.75 -8.29 2.26
C ILE A 321 25.05 -8.70 2.98
N ASP A 322 25.79 -9.65 2.44
CA ASP A 322 27.06 -10.13 2.97
C ASP A 322 28.19 -9.06 2.95
N ARG A 323 28.03 -8.01 2.13
CA ARG A 323 28.90 -6.84 2.12
C ARG A 323 28.50 -5.77 3.14
N MET A 324 27.33 -5.88 3.75
CA MET A 324 26.85 -4.95 4.76
C MET A 324 27.35 -5.36 6.14
N ARG A 325 27.55 -4.39 7.03
CA ARG A 325 27.90 -4.67 8.43
C ARG A 325 26.73 -4.30 9.34
N PHE A 326 26.53 -5.15 10.33
CA PHE A 326 25.47 -4.99 11.32
C PHE A 326 26.08 -4.97 12.72
N ASP A 327 25.43 -4.28 13.66
CA ASP A 327 25.74 -4.44 15.07
C ASP A 327 25.08 -5.70 15.67
N GLU A 328 25.31 -5.92 16.97
CA GLU A 328 24.76 -7.08 17.70
C GLU A 328 23.23 -7.14 17.68
N GLY A 329 22.55 -5.99 17.62
CA GLY A 329 21.09 -5.89 17.49
C GLY A 329 20.57 -6.01 16.05
N GLY A 330 21.46 -6.30 15.08
CA GLY A 330 21.09 -6.46 13.67
C GLY A 330 20.80 -5.13 12.95
N ARG A 331 21.17 -4.00 13.51
CA ARG A 331 21.05 -2.68 12.86
C ARG A 331 22.17 -2.49 11.84
N VAL A 332 21.85 -1.98 10.66
CA VAL A 332 22.84 -1.66 9.62
C VAL A 332 23.79 -0.55 10.09
N ARG A 333 25.11 -0.81 10.04
CA ARG A 333 26.19 0.12 10.35
C ARG A 333 26.99 0.53 9.13
N ASP A 334 27.07 -0.34 8.14
CA ASP A 334 27.75 -0.10 6.88
C ASP A 334 26.94 -0.75 5.74
N PHE A 335 26.79 -0.03 4.65
CA PHE A 335 26.01 -0.46 3.48
C PHE A 335 26.87 -1.18 2.42
N GLY A 336 28.16 -1.37 2.65
CA GLY A 336 29.08 -2.01 1.70
C GLY A 336 29.44 -1.14 0.49
N LEU A 337 29.28 0.19 0.61
CA LEU A 337 29.62 1.19 -0.41
C LEU A 337 30.63 2.19 0.13
N SER A 338 31.39 2.79 -0.77
CA SER A 338 32.19 3.97 -0.41
C SER A 338 31.29 5.15 0.01
N ARG A 339 31.84 6.07 0.75
CA ARG A 339 31.12 7.28 1.20
C ARG A 339 30.55 8.08 0.02
N ALA A 340 31.31 8.22 -1.06
CA ALA A 340 30.91 8.97 -2.25
C ALA A 340 29.73 8.30 -2.98
N GLU A 341 29.76 6.96 -3.15
CA GLU A 341 28.65 6.22 -3.74
C GLU A 341 27.38 6.30 -2.90
N LEU A 342 27.51 6.13 -1.58
CA LEU A 342 26.40 6.24 -0.65
C LEU A 342 25.76 7.65 -0.69
N ASP A 343 26.59 8.69 -0.66
CA ASP A 343 26.12 10.08 -0.75
C ASP A 343 25.41 10.37 -2.09
N ALA A 344 25.86 9.77 -3.20
CA ALA A 344 25.21 9.88 -4.52
C ALA A 344 23.82 9.23 -4.52
N VAL A 345 23.68 8.01 -3.96
CA VAL A 345 22.38 7.32 -3.84
C VAL A 345 21.41 8.12 -2.97
N ILE A 346 21.88 8.63 -1.82
CA ILE A 346 21.05 9.47 -0.94
C ILE A 346 20.65 10.77 -1.64
N ALA A 347 21.57 11.38 -2.41
CA ALA A 347 21.30 12.59 -3.16
C ALA A 347 20.30 12.37 -4.30
N ALA A 348 20.32 11.20 -4.96
CA ALA A 348 19.33 10.81 -5.96
C ALA A 348 17.92 10.70 -5.34
N GLY A 349 17.80 10.22 -4.11
CA GLY A 349 16.56 10.16 -3.32
C GLY A 349 15.58 9.05 -3.74
N ILE A 350 15.86 8.29 -4.79
CA ILE A 350 14.97 7.25 -5.34
C ILE A 350 14.76 6.13 -4.32
N ALA A 351 15.80 5.75 -3.59
CA ALA A 351 15.75 4.72 -2.55
C ALA A 351 14.66 4.96 -1.49
N PHE A 352 14.23 6.21 -1.29
CA PHE A 352 13.27 6.62 -0.28
C PHE A 352 11.85 6.83 -0.83
N ARG A 353 11.65 6.54 -2.10
CA ARG A 353 10.30 6.51 -2.69
C ARG A 353 9.55 5.26 -2.24
N THR A 354 8.22 5.30 -2.40
CA THR A 354 7.38 4.11 -2.21
C THR A 354 7.90 2.97 -3.08
N SER A 355 8.16 1.82 -2.48
CA SER A 355 8.52 0.59 -3.19
C SER A 355 7.26 -0.14 -3.66
N GLY A 356 7.35 -0.85 -4.78
CA GLY A 356 6.22 -1.55 -5.37
C GLY A 356 6.53 -1.98 -6.80
N CYS A 357 5.53 -2.53 -7.50
CA CYS A 357 5.67 -2.92 -8.88
C CYS A 357 6.14 -1.74 -9.75
N PRO A 358 7.04 -1.97 -10.71
CA PRO A 358 7.63 -0.92 -11.53
C PRO A 358 6.57 -0.23 -12.40
N GLY A 359 6.84 1.03 -12.73
CA GLY A 359 6.14 1.77 -13.76
C GLY A 359 6.69 1.46 -15.16
N ALA A 360 5.97 1.93 -16.19
CA ALA A 360 6.36 1.72 -17.59
C ALA A 360 7.70 2.38 -17.98
N ARG A 361 8.12 3.43 -17.26
CA ARG A 361 9.27 4.25 -17.65
C ARG A 361 10.60 3.80 -17.03
N ARG A 362 10.57 3.26 -15.80
CA ARG A 362 11.77 2.90 -15.03
C ARG A 362 11.48 1.72 -14.10
N ALA A 363 12.33 0.72 -14.13
CA ALA A 363 12.20 -0.47 -13.28
C ALA A 363 12.40 -0.18 -11.78
N ASP A 364 13.27 0.78 -11.43
CA ASP A 364 13.59 1.18 -10.06
C ASP A 364 12.64 2.25 -9.48
N VAL A 365 11.64 2.69 -10.27
CA VAL A 365 10.61 3.63 -9.84
C VAL A 365 9.26 2.96 -9.88
N SER A 366 8.70 2.74 -8.70
CA SER A 366 7.38 2.11 -8.55
C SER A 366 6.26 2.95 -9.20
N ALA A 367 5.38 2.29 -9.96
CA ALA A 367 4.07 2.86 -10.31
C ALA A 367 3.15 2.89 -9.10
N CYS A 368 3.27 1.90 -8.20
CA CYS A 368 2.50 1.84 -6.97
C CYS A 368 3.03 2.85 -5.95
N ASP A 369 2.71 4.12 -6.15
CA ASP A 369 3.19 5.24 -5.34
C ASP A 369 2.43 5.42 -4.01
N ARG A 370 1.26 4.80 -3.85
CA ARG A 370 0.45 4.74 -2.60
C ARG A 370 0.54 6.01 -1.76
N PRO A 371 0.05 7.16 -2.25
CA PRO A 371 0.21 8.42 -1.55
C PRO A 371 -0.32 8.34 -0.11
N TYR A 372 0.61 8.49 0.87
CA TYR A 372 0.31 8.55 2.30
C TYR A 372 -0.33 7.28 2.90
N GLY A 373 -0.19 6.13 2.24
CA GLY A 373 -0.74 4.86 2.74
C GLY A 373 -0.09 4.37 4.05
N ASP A 374 1.20 4.67 4.26
CA ASP A 374 1.97 4.24 5.44
C ASP A 374 2.30 5.38 6.43
N SER A 375 1.89 6.61 6.13
CA SER A 375 2.19 7.77 7.00
C SER A 375 1.42 9.02 6.58
N PRO A 376 1.10 9.94 7.51
CA PRO A 376 0.47 11.22 7.16
C PRO A 376 1.46 12.14 6.42
N PRO A 377 0.96 13.14 5.67
CA PRO A 377 1.78 14.12 4.96
C PRO A 377 2.79 14.88 5.83
N SER A 378 2.52 15.06 7.12
CA SER A 378 3.41 15.70 8.07
C SER A 378 4.61 14.84 8.46
N LYS A 379 4.49 13.51 8.37
CA LYS A 379 5.49 12.52 8.83
C LYS A 379 5.78 11.48 7.76
N ILE A 380 6.10 11.90 6.52
CA ILE A 380 6.28 11.01 5.37
C ILE A 380 7.28 9.90 5.66
N ALA A 381 6.83 8.64 5.60
CA ALA A 381 7.65 7.46 5.62
C ALA A 381 8.17 7.13 4.22
N SER A 382 7.28 6.85 3.28
CA SER A 382 7.63 6.60 1.87
C SER A 382 7.19 7.76 1.00
N TYR A 383 8.08 8.26 0.15
CA TYR A 383 7.75 9.39 -0.71
C TYR A 383 7.01 8.93 -1.97
N PRO A 384 5.76 9.36 -2.20
CA PRO A 384 5.02 9.01 -3.43
C PRO A 384 5.51 9.81 -4.66
N PHE A 385 6.43 10.74 -4.45
CA PHE A 385 7.03 11.61 -5.46
C PHE A 385 8.55 11.65 -5.30
N GLN A 386 9.25 12.26 -6.25
CA GLN A 386 10.69 12.48 -6.14
C GLN A 386 10.99 13.43 -4.96
N PRO A 387 11.79 13.01 -3.95
CA PRO A 387 12.14 13.85 -2.82
C PRO A 387 12.84 15.14 -3.26
N ALA A 388 12.33 16.29 -2.83
CA ALA A 388 12.93 17.59 -3.07
C ALA A 388 14.18 17.82 -2.20
N ARG A 389 14.94 18.90 -2.42
CA ARG A 389 16.15 19.22 -1.66
C ARG A 389 15.93 19.21 -0.13
N ARG A 390 14.81 19.81 0.32
CA ARG A 390 14.42 19.82 1.76
C ARG A 390 14.12 18.42 2.30
N ASP A 391 13.52 17.54 1.49
CA ASP A 391 13.21 16.17 1.89
C ASP A 391 14.51 15.36 2.02
N ARG A 392 15.44 15.50 1.06
CA ARG A 392 16.74 14.83 1.12
C ARG A 392 17.58 15.29 2.31
N ALA A 393 17.50 16.56 2.68
CA ALA A 393 18.13 17.06 3.90
C ALA A 393 17.54 16.41 5.16
N ARG A 394 16.21 16.24 5.22
CA ARG A 394 15.54 15.53 6.31
C ARG A 394 15.95 14.05 6.34
N ILE A 395 15.98 13.38 5.20
CA ILE A 395 16.39 11.97 5.07
C ILE A 395 17.83 11.78 5.62
N ARG A 396 18.76 12.67 5.26
CA ARG A 396 20.15 12.63 5.79
C ARG A 396 20.19 12.73 7.32
N ARG A 397 19.43 13.65 7.91
CA ARG A 397 19.34 13.75 9.38
C ARG A 397 18.79 12.46 10.00
N GLN A 398 17.73 11.90 9.42
CA GLN A 398 17.13 10.65 9.89
C GLN A 398 18.11 9.47 9.79
N LEU A 399 18.87 9.35 8.71
CA LEU A 399 19.92 8.32 8.58
C LEU A 399 21.04 8.49 9.62
N ALA A 400 21.37 9.71 9.98
CA ALA A 400 22.36 10.03 11.03
C ALA A 400 21.82 9.78 12.46
N GLY A 401 20.56 9.39 12.63
CA GLY A 401 19.95 9.17 13.95
C GLY A 401 19.57 10.45 14.68
N ALA A 402 19.60 11.60 14.00
CA ALA A 402 19.13 12.86 14.58
C ALA A 402 17.59 12.86 14.67
N ALA A 403 17.05 13.37 15.79
CA ALA A 403 15.61 13.55 15.96
C ALA A 403 15.01 14.40 14.82
N PRO A 404 13.72 14.24 14.53
CA PRO A 404 13.03 14.87 13.40
C PRO A 404 13.01 16.41 13.49
#